data_1212460c87093b43edb8f8567220a311
#
_entry.id   1212460c87093b43edb8f8567220a311
#
_cell.length_a   1.000
_cell.length_b   1.000
_cell.length_c   1.000
_cell.angle_alpha   90.00
_cell.angle_beta   90.00
_cell.angle_gamma   90.00
#
_symmetry.space_group_name_H-M   'P 1'
#
loop_
_entity.id
_entity.type
_entity.pdbx_description
1 polymer ?
#
loop_
_entity_poly.entity_id
_entity_poly.type
_entity_poly.pdbx_seq_one_letter_code
_entity_poly.pdbx_strand_id
1 'polypeptide(L)'
;KKFEKTINVPFSYQYPASGINDKAIHDVTWYRRTFVIEKENAGKRALLCFNAADYETDVWVNGIHAITHKGGFAPFSVDITDYLNGKENVLVVRCYDGLETAVPRGKQHCEGITYGCFYYPNSGIWQGVWLEFFGQDCIENYSLKADVDNRSVKGEIHTMYGTADEAEIVLTFNGKILQKQRFGLSQKRPRFTVDLADKAFDFNGLLWSPENPNLIYADFILYVNGKPCDSAHTRLGIRKIHIDENGTICLNNKLLYQRLILDQGYWEESGLTPPSAEALKKDIELAKAMGFNGARKHQKFEDPYFYYYAEELGFLTWCEMPSALTFCEEEIAAITREWQEILSVAKNFTSNICYVPLNESWGTRAIGTDKAQQDFARSLYYLTKSIDGEKLVSANAGFEN
;
A
#
# COMPACT_ATOMS: atom_id res chain seq x y z
N LYS A 1 -0.10 -28.47 17.23
CA LYS A 1 0.77 -27.61 18.05
C LYS A 1 -0.03 -27.01 19.21
N LYS A 2 0.64 -26.74 20.33
CA LYS A 2 0.07 -26.05 21.46
C LYS A 2 0.38 -24.56 21.34
N PHE A 3 -0.63 -23.69 21.45
CA PHE A 3 -0.47 -22.25 21.48
C PHE A 3 -0.46 -21.80 22.93
N GLU A 4 0.64 -21.25 23.41
CA GLU A 4 0.90 -21.04 24.84
C GLU A 4 0.83 -19.56 25.24
N LYS A 5 0.97 -18.66 24.26
CA LYS A 5 0.98 -17.19 24.49
C LYS A 5 -0.19 -16.55 23.78
N THR A 6 -0.65 -15.42 24.30
CA THR A 6 -1.58 -14.50 23.64
C THR A 6 -0.81 -13.32 23.12
N ILE A 7 -1.11 -12.87 21.90
CA ILE A 7 -0.46 -11.73 21.25
C ILE A 7 -1.50 -10.69 20.82
N ASN A 8 -1.15 -9.44 20.93
CA ASN A 8 -1.91 -8.33 20.35
C ASN A 8 -1.45 -8.10 18.90
N VAL A 9 -2.25 -8.56 17.92
CA VAL A 9 -2.04 -8.24 16.51
C VAL A 9 -2.55 -6.81 16.27
N PRO A 10 -1.80 -5.96 15.52
CA PRO A 10 -0.72 -6.30 14.59
C PRO A 10 0.71 -6.13 15.14
N PHE A 11 0.96 -6.17 16.42
CA PHE A 11 2.29 -5.92 16.94
C PHE A 11 3.18 -7.16 16.88
N SER A 12 4.42 -6.98 16.41
CA SER A 12 5.41 -8.06 16.36
C SER A 12 5.80 -8.52 17.76
N TYR A 13 5.97 -9.83 17.95
CA TYR A 13 6.23 -10.46 19.25
C TYR A 13 7.47 -9.92 19.97
N GLN A 14 8.42 -9.34 19.23
CA GLN A 14 9.67 -8.76 19.76
C GLN A 14 9.46 -7.47 20.56
N TYR A 15 8.29 -6.83 20.44
CA TYR A 15 8.04 -5.50 21.01
C TYR A 15 6.99 -5.52 22.13
N PRO A 16 7.09 -4.58 23.10
CA PRO A 16 6.20 -4.51 24.25
C PRO A 16 4.71 -4.44 23.89
N ALA A 17 4.34 -3.70 22.85
CA ALA A 17 2.95 -3.50 22.41
C ALA A 17 2.24 -4.82 22.06
N SER A 18 2.99 -5.86 21.68
CA SER A 18 2.44 -7.20 21.40
C SER A 18 1.91 -7.91 22.65
N GLY A 19 2.34 -7.50 23.85
CA GLY A 19 2.09 -8.19 25.10
C GLY A 19 3.03 -9.38 25.38
N ILE A 20 3.97 -9.68 24.46
CA ILE A 20 4.94 -10.77 24.60
C ILE A 20 6.35 -10.24 24.93
N ASN A 21 6.86 -9.27 24.13
CA ASN A 21 8.17 -8.65 24.29
C ASN A 21 9.34 -9.65 24.40
N ASP A 22 9.37 -10.62 23.50
CA ASP A 22 10.40 -11.66 23.44
C ASP A 22 11.47 -11.26 22.42
N LYS A 23 12.69 -10.95 22.88
CA LYS A 23 13.80 -10.54 22.01
C LYS A 23 14.55 -11.72 21.37
N ALA A 24 14.18 -12.97 21.66
CA ALA A 24 14.76 -14.10 20.95
C ALA A 24 14.32 -14.09 19.48
N ILE A 25 15.23 -14.47 18.58
CA ILE A 25 14.89 -14.63 17.16
C ILE A 25 14.25 -16.00 16.98
N HIS A 26 13.10 -16.01 16.37
CA HIS A 26 12.34 -17.20 16.01
C HIS A 26 12.06 -17.17 14.51
N ASP A 27 12.73 -18.02 13.75
CA ASP A 27 12.55 -18.09 12.29
C ASP A 27 11.10 -18.40 11.90
N VAL A 28 10.34 -19.04 12.76
CA VAL A 28 8.94 -19.43 12.50
C VAL A 28 8.04 -19.03 13.64
N THR A 29 7.06 -18.21 13.35
CA THR A 29 5.97 -17.85 14.27
C THR A 29 4.65 -18.46 13.80
N TRP A 30 3.81 -18.88 14.74
CA TRP A 30 2.50 -19.42 14.47
C TRP A 30 1.43 -18.67 15.25
N TYR A 31 0.40 -18.22 14.53
CA TYR A 31 -0.76 -17.55 15.07
C TYR A 31 -1.98 -18.46 14.94
N ARG A 32 -2.90 -18.36 15.89
CA ARG A 32 -4.19 -19.02 15.84
C ARG A 32 -5.26 -18.09 16.38
N ARG A 33 -6.37 -17.97 15.66
CA ARG A 33 -7.56 -17.24 16.08
C ARG A 33 -8.80 -18.03 15.72
N THR A 34 -9.83 -17.96 16.56
CA THR A 34 -11.20 -18.39 16.22
C THR A 34 -12.04 -17.18 15.86
N PHE A 35 -12.97 -17.34 14.93
CA PHE A 35 -13.89 -16.28 14.51
C PHE A 35 -15.22 -16.87 14.01
N VAL A 36 -16.27 -16.07 14.07
CA VAL A 36 -17.61 -16.40 13.59
C VAL A 36 -18.01 -15.35 12.55
N ILE A 37 -18.69 -15.79 11.50
CA ILE A 37 -19.31 -14.87 10.54
C ILE A 37 -20.62 -14.35 11.12
N GLU A 38 -20.72 -13.04 11.23
CA GLU A 38 -21.94 -12.37 11.73
C GLU A 38 -23.14 -12.64 10.80
N LYS A 39 -24.34 -12.69 11.37
CA LYS A 39 -25.59 -13.05 10.65
C LYS A 39 -25.86 -12.15 9.43
N GLU A 40 -25.50 -10.89 9.50
CA GLU A 40 -25.65 -9.91 8.41
C GLU A 40 -24.80 -10.22 7.19
N ASN A 41 -23.74 -11.01 7.38
CA ASN A 41 -22.81 -11.46 6.33
C ASN A 41 -23.06 -12.92 5.91
N ALA A 42 -24.10 -13.57 6.46
CA ALA A 42 -24.44 -14.95 6.11
C ALA A 42 -24.78 -15.06 4.62
N GLY A 43 -24.12 -15.99 3.93
CA GLY A 43 -24.33 -16.24 2.48
C GLY A 43 -23.58 -15.28 1.55
N LYS A 44 -22.84 -14.31 2.07
CA LYS A 44 -21.86 -13.54 1.30
C LYS A 44 -20.56 -14.31 1.17
N ARG A 45 -19.76 -13.94 0.15
CA ARG A 45 -18.37 -14.37 0.06
C ARG A 45 -17.53 -13.60 1.07
N ALA A 46 -16.43 -14.21 1.52
CA ALA A 46 -15.56 -13.64 2.54
C ALA A 46 -14.11 -13.60 2.05
N LEU A 47 -13.54 -12.41 2.00
CA LEU A 47 -12.13 -12.14 1.70
C LEU A 47 -11.37 -11.93 3.00
N LEU A 48 -10.32 -12.71 3.23
CA LEU A 48 -9.39 -12.49 4.34
C LEU A 48 -8.23 -11.63 3.83
N CYS A 49 -8.04 -10.48 4.45
CA CYS A 49 -7.10 -9.45 4.03
C CYS A 49 -5.99 -9.27 5.07
N PHE A 50 -4.77 -9.05 4.58
CA PHE A 50 -3.58 -8.68 5.35
C PHE A 50 -2.96 -7.43 4.74
N ASN A 51 -2.64 -6.42 5.54
CA ASN A 51 -1.85 -5.29 5.06
C ASN A 51 -0.37 -5.64 4.91
N ALA A 52 0.21 -6.34 5.89
CA ALA A 52 1.57 -6.87 5.79
C ALA A 52 1.84 -7.96 6.84
N ALA A 53 2.65 -8.94 6.46
CA ALA A 53 3.20 -9.95 7.36
C ALA A 53 4.58 -10.38 6.85
N ASP A 54 5.61 -10.35 7.69
CA ASP A 54 7.01 -10.61 7.33
C ASP A 54 7.41 -12.07 7.64
N TYR A 55 7.99 -12.84 6.74
CA TYR A 55 8.24 -12.58 5.32
C TYR A 55 7.47 -13.57 4.43
N GLU A 56 7.60 -14.91 4.67
CA GLU A 56 6.81 -15.94 3.98
C GLU A 56 5.63 -16.34 4.88
N THR A 57 4.43 -16.07 4.40
CA THR A 57 3.20 -16.26 5.18
C THR A 57 2.31 -17.32 4.57
N ASP A 58 2.09 -18.41 5.31
CA ASP A 58 1.11 -19.43 4.97
C ASP A 58 -0.15 -19.27 5.82
N VAL A 59 -1.30 -19.40 5.20
CA VAL A 59 -2.61 -19.22 5.83
C VAL A 59 -3.46 -20.49 5.69
N TRP A 60 -4.07 -20.93 6.78
CA TRP A 60 -5.06 -22.01 6.79
C TRP A 60 -6.36 -21.55 7.44
N VAL A 61 -7.46 -21.98 6.86
CA VAL A 61 -8.80 -21.82 7.44
C VAL A 61 -9.42 -23.19 7.61
N ASN A 62 -9.82 -23.52 8.84
CA ASN A 62 -10.37 -24.83 9.20
C ASN A 62 -9.50 -26.03 8.79
N GLY A 63 -8.17 -25.84 8.80
CA GLY A 63 -7.20 -26.85 8.43
C GLY A 63 -6.92 -26.97 6.93
N ILE A 64 -7.60 -26.20 6.09
CA ILE A 64 -7.37 -26.15 4.64
C ILE A 64 -6.40 -25.00 4.34
N HIS A 65 -5.33 -25.29 3.60
CA HIS A 65 -4.37 -24.27 3.16
C HIS A 65 -5.03 -23.34 2.14
N ALA A 66 -5.02 -22.05 2.45
CA ALA A 66 -5.70 -21.02 1.64
C ALA A 66 -4.74 -20.28 0.69
N ILE A 67 -3.57 -19.85 1.20
CA ILE A 67 -2.59 -19.10 0.42
C ILE A 67 -1.20 -19.19 1.05
N THR A 68 -0.17 -19.08 0.21
CA THR A 68 1.20 -18.70 0.61
C THR A 68 1.53 -17.36 -0.05
N HIS A 69 1.97 -16.39 0.74
CA HIS A 69 2.45 -15.09 0.27
C HIS A 69 3.92 -14.88 0.67
N LYS A 70 4.70 -14.24 -0.19
CA LYS A 70 6.10 -13.83 0.09
C LYS A 70 6.24 -12.34 -0.15
N GLY A 71 6.61 -11.63 0.88
CA GLY A 71 6.78 -10.18 0.93
C GLY A 71 6.47 -9.67 2.32
N GLY A 72 7.33 -8.80 2.86
CA GLY A 72 7.20 -8.31 4.24
C GLY A 72 6.38 -7.02 4.36
N PHE A 73 6.14 -6.30 3.25
CA PHE A 73 5.59 -4.95 3.25
C PHE A 73 4.37 -4.76 2.34
N ALA A 74 4.08 -5.71 1.48
CA ALA A 74 2.97 -5.64 0.55
C ALA A 74 1.69 -6.26 1.12
N PRO A 75 0.49 -5.70 0.82
CA PRO A 75 -0.77 -6.30 1.18
C PRO A 75 -1.11 -7.50 0.30
N PHE A 76 -1.83 -8.45 0.89
CA PHE A 76 -2.37 -9.60 0.17
C PHE A 76 -3.72 -10.03 0.74
N SER A 77 -4.49 -10.76 -0.05
CA SER A 77 -5.78 -11.27 0.35
C SER A 77 -6.10 -12.63 -0.28
N VAL A 78 -7.06 -13.34 0.30
CA VAL A 78 -7.53 -14.62 -0.21
C VAL A 78 -9.02 -14.79 0.07
N ASP A 79 -9.79 -15.26 -0.92
CA ASP A 79 -11.16 -15.68 -0.71
C ASP A 79 -11.19 -16.98 0.10
N ILE A 80 -11.83 -16.93 1.26
CA ILE A 80 -11.94 -18.05 2.19
C ILE A 80 -13.34 -18.65 2.24
N THR A 81 -14.25 -18.23 1.38
CA THR A 81 -15.68 -18.61 1.40
C THR A 81 -15.88 -20.11 1.46
N ASP A 82 -15.19 -20.86 0.59
CA ASP A 82 -15.33 -22.31 0.45
C ASP A 82 -14.68 -23.08 1.62
N TYR A 83 -13.93 -22.40 2.48
CA TYR A 83 -13.29 -22.98 3.67
C TYR A 83 -14.09 -22.76 4.96
N LEU A 84 -15.15 -21.95 4.90
CA LEU A 84 -16.01 -21.64 6.05
C LEU A 84 -16.95 -22.80 6.37
N ASN A 85 -17.19 -23.07 7.65
CA ASN A 85 -18.02 -24.19 8.11
C ASN A 85 -19.41 -23.78 8.68
N GLY A 86 -19.77 -22.50 8.58
CA GLY A 86 -21.03 -21.95 9.07
C GLY A 86 -21.15 -21.87 10.59
N LYS A 87 -20.08 -22.14 11.33
CA LYS A 87 -19.99 -22.08 12.79
C LYS A 87 -18.74 -21.28 13.20
N GLU A 88 -18.15 -21.61 14.34
CA GLU A 88 -16.84 -21.10 14.72
C GLU A 88 -15.78 -21.63 13.75
N ASN A 89 -15.06 -20.72 13.10
CA ASN A 89 -13.96 -21.02 12.18
C ASN A 89 -12.62 -20.85 12.89
N VAL A 90 -11.60 -21.55 12.41
CA VAL A 90 -10.24 -21.50 12.94
C VAL A 90 -9.32 -20.97 11.86
N LEU A 91 -8.72 -19.82 12.10
CA LEU A 91 -7.63 -19.25 11.32
C LEU A 91 -6.29 -19.67 11.94
N VAL A 92 -5.38 -20.18 11.13
CA VAL A 92 -3.98 -20.42 11.49
C VAL A 92 -3.09 -19.73 10.48
N VAL A 93 -2.12 -18.98 10.97
CA VAL A 93 -1.11 -18.30 10.13
C VAL A 93 0.27 -18.75 10.59
N ARG A 94 1.12 -19.11 9.64
CA ARG A 94 2.56 -19.35 9.85
C ARG A 94 3.31 -18.24 9.13
N CYS A 95 4.20 -17.57 9.83
CA CYS A 95 5.17 -16.67 9.21
C CYS A 95 6.56 -17.25 9.41
N TYR A 96 7.33 -17.32 8.31
CA TYR A 96 8.74 -17.62 8.31
C TYR A 96 9.53 -16.37 7.98
N ASP A 97 10.48 -16.02 8.84
CA ASP A 97 11.42 -14.91 8.67
C ASP A 97 12.78 -15.34 9.24
N GLY A 98 13.65 -15.85 8.38
CA GLY A 98 15.00 -16.33 8.72
C GLY A 98 16.06 -15.22 8.73
N LEU A 99 15.65 -13.96 8.65
CA LEU A 99 16.54 -12.78 8.57
C LEU A 99 17.49 -12.81 7.36
N GLU A 100 17.05 -13.37 6.23
CA GLU A 100 17.83 -13.47 5.00
C GLU A 100 18.17 -12.07 4.42
N THR A 101 19.36 -11.96 3.82
CA THR A 101 19.86 -10.72 3.23
C THR A 101 19.43 -10.47 1.77
N ALA A 102 18.91 -11.51 1.12
CA ALA A 102 18.48 -11.49 -0.27
C ALA A 102 16.98 -11.12 -0.46
N VAL A 103 16.29 -10.73 0.63
CA VAL A 103 14.88 -10.33 0.60
C VAL A 103 14.72 -8.91 1.12
N PRO A 104 13.61 -8.20 0.77
CA PRO A 104 13.34 -6.87 1.28
C PRO A 104 13.24 -6.85 2.80
N ARG A 105 14.12 -6.11 3.45
CA ARG A 105 14.16 -5.95 4.92
C ARG A 105 14.16 -4.50 5.36
N GLY A 106 14.54 -3.59 4.47
CA GLY A 106 14.71 -2.18 4.82
C GLY A 106 15.77 -2.01 5.91
N LYS A 107 15.43 -1.29 6.97
CA LYS A 107 16.35 -1.02 8.10
C LYS A 107 16.31 -2.07 9.21
N GLN A 108 15.81 -3.27 8.97
CA GLN A 108 15.84 -4.37 9.93
C GLN A 108 17.22 -5.04 9.94
N HIS A 109 17.80 -5.24 11.11
CA HIS A 109 19.10 -5.89 11.25
C HIS A 109 18.99 -7.42 11.08
N CYS A 110 19.90 -8.02 10.30
CA CYS A 110 19.87 -9.46 10.00
C CYS A 110 20.41 -10.36 11.13
N GLU A 111 20.98 -9.80 12.20
CA GLU A 111 21.55 -10.55 13.33
C GLU A 111 20.77 -10.32 14.65
N GLY A 112 19.58 -9.72 14.59
CA GLY A 112 18.77 -9.51 15.79
C GLY A 112 19.38 -8.53 16.81
N ILE A 113 20.08 -7.51 16.34
CA ILE A 113 20.64 -6.44 17.17
C ILE A 113 20.25 -5.08 16.61
N THR A 114 20.42 -4.02 17.40
CA THR A 114 20.36 -2.64 16.94
C THR A 114 21.78 -2.11 16.80
N TYR A 115 22.19 -1.73 15.60
CA TYR A 115 23.54 -1.24 15.34
C TYR A 115 23.58 -0.27 14.15
N GLY A 116 24.31 0.82 14.28
CA GLY A 116 24.47 1.82 13.23
C GLY A 116 23.12 2.44 12.84
N CYS A 117 22.71 2.25 11.60
CA CYS A 117 21.44 2.73 11.08
C CYS A 117 20.32 1.67 11.07
N PHE A 118 20.56 0.50 11.65
CA PHE A 118 19.60 -0.60 11.67
C PHE A 118 18.87 -0.70 13.00
N TYR A 119 17.60 -1.08 12.90
CA TYR A 119 16.70 -1.37 14.01
C TYR A 119 16.61 -2.87 14.29
N TYR A 120 16.13 -3.20 15.46
CA TYR A 120 15.78 -4.58 15.81
C TYR A 120 14.71 -5.10 14.87
N PRO A 121 14.76 -6.37 14.38
CA PRO A 121 13.83 -6.88 13.40
C PRO A 121 12.39 -6.98 13.93
N ASN A 122 11.46 -6.97 12.98
CA ASN A 122 10.06 -7.27 13.18
C ASN A 122 9.72 -8.52 12.35
N SER A 123 9.14 -9.53 12.97
CA SER A 123 8.77 -10.76 12.28
C SER A 123 7.30 -11.07 12.46
N GLY A 124 6.69 -11.69 11.47
CA GLY A 124 5.30 -12.09 11.50
C GLY A 124 4.32 -10.99 11.13
N ILE A 125 3.10 -11.07 11.63
CA ILE A 125 2.03 -10.10 11.33
C ILE A 125 2.36 -8.78 12.02
N TRP A 126 2.58 -7.72 11.24
CA TRP A 126 2.93 -6.40 11.77
C TRP A 126 2.02 -5.27 11.28
N GLN A 127 1.06 -5.56 10.39
CA GLN A 127 -0.04 -4.67 10.03
C GLN A 127 -1.40 -5.37 10.14
N GLY A 128 -2.50 -4.65 9.89
CA GLY A 128 -3.86 -5.11 10.13
C GLY A 128 -4.26 -6.39 9.38
N VAL A 129 -5.12 -7.17 10.00
CA VAL A 129 -5.78 -8.35 9.40
C VAL A 129 -7.28 -8.23 9.63
N TRP A 130 -8.09 -8.39 8.56
CA TRP A 130 -9.55 -8.23 8.65
C TRP A 130 -10.28 -9.09 7.61
N LEU A 131 -11.60 -9.12 7.70
CA LEU A 131 -12.50 -9.74 6.73
C LEU A 131 -13.28 -8.67 5.97
N GLU A 132 -13.42 -8.87 4.66
CA GLU A 132 -14.35 -8.14 3.80
C GLU A 132 -15.43 -9.09 3.28
N PHE A 133 -16.64 -8.56 3.05
CA PHE A 133 -17.77 -9.37 2.61
C PHE A 133 -18.42 -8.77 1.37
N PHE A 134 -18.66 -9.59 0.36
CA PHE A 134 -19.21 -9.17 -0.93
C PHE A 134 -20.20 -10.20 -1.50
N GLY A 135 -20.87 -9.85 -2.60
CA GLY A 135 -21.86 -10.73 -3.26
C GLY A 135 -21.22 -11.73 -4.22
N GLN A 136 -21.62 -11.70 -5.50
CA GLN A 136 -21.14 -12.65 -6.52
C GLN A 136 -19.77 -12.26 -7.11
N ASP A 137 -19.43 -10.99 -7.08
CA ASP A 137 -18.16 -10.44 -7.53
C ASP A 137 -17.75 -9.28 -6.63
N CYS A 138 -16.48 -8.91 -6.63
CA CYS A 138 -15.97 -7.74 -5.91
C CYS A 138 -14.95 -6.96 -6.73
N ILE A 139 -14.70 -5.73 -6.28
CA ILE A 139 -13.59 -4.92 -6.76
C ILE A 139 -12.31 -5.44 -6.09
N GLU A 140 -11.52 -6.20 -6.85
CA GLU A 140 -10.21 -6.71 -6.40
C GLU A 140 -9.18 -5.59 -6.30
N ASN A 141 -9.19 -4.68 -7.29
CA ASN A 141 -8.29 -3.54 -7.35
C ASN A 141 -8.88 -2.46 -8.26
N TYR A 142 -8.39 -1.24 -8.12
CA TYR A 142 -8.78 -0.12 -8.98
C TYR A 142 -7.59 0.81 -9.23
N SER A 143 -7.76 1.70 -10.19
CA SER A 143 -6.88 2.85 -10.42
C SER A 143 -7.72 4.06 -10.74
N LEU A 144 -7.48 5.17 -10.06
CA LEU A 144 -8.03 6.50 -10.37
C LEU A 144 -6.89 7.48 -10.59
N LYS A 145 -6.85 8.10 -11.75
CA LYS A 145 -5.82 9.08 -12.13
C LYS A 145 -6.47 10.38 -12.61
N ALA A 146 -6.06 11.49 -12.00
CA ALA A 146 -6.49 12.81 -12.43
C ALA A 146 -5.75 13.21 -13.73
N ASP A 147 -6.48 13.69 -14.69
CA ASP A 147 -5.94 14.35 -15.88
C ASP A 147 -6.33 15.84 -15.81
N VAL A 148 -5.43 16.62 -15.20
CA VAL A 148 -5.68 18.05 -14.94
C VAL A 148 -5.81 18.84 -16.24
N ASP A 149 -4.99 18.50 -17.25
CA ASP A 149 -4.99 19.22 -18.52
C ASP A 149 -6.29 18.98 -19.31
N ASN A 150 -6.86 17.78 -19.23
CA ASN A 150 -8.13 17.44 -19.88
C ASN A 150 -9.34 17.53 -18.94
N ARG A 151 -9.15 17.97 -17.68
CA ARG A 151 -10.21 18.10 -16.66
C ARG A 151 -11.05 16.85 -16.52
N SER A 152 -10.37 15.70 -16.33
CA SER A 152 -11.04 14.40 -16.24
C SER A 152 -10.38 13.50 -15.20
N VAL A 153 -11.09 12.43 -14.82
CA VAL A 153 -10.55 11.31 -14.05
C VAL A 153 -10.57 10.08 -14.94
N LYS A 154 -9.41 9.48 -15.16
CA LYS A 154 -9.27 8.20 -15.84
C LYS A 154 -9.24 7.09 -14.80
N GLY A 155 -9.98 6.01 -15.04
CA GLY A 155 -10.05 4.90 -14.11
C GLY A 155 -9.98 3.55 -14.79
N GLU A 156 -9.58 2.56 -13.97
CA GLU A 156 -9.62 1.13 -14.31
C GLU A 156 -10.12 0.40 -13.06
N ILE A 157 -11.05 -0.56 -13.25
CA ILE A 157 -11.53 -1.44 -12.17
C ILE A 157 -11.12 -2.87 -12.52
N HIS A 158 -10.60 -3.58 -11.53
CA HIS A 158 -10.34 -5.02 -11.63
C HIS A 158 -11.36 -5.74 -10.77
N THR A 159 -12.10 -6.67 -11.38
CA THR A 159 -13.03 -7.54 -10.67
C THR A 159 -12.41 -8.91 -10.45
N MET A 160 -12.65 -9.50 -9.28
CA MET A 160 -12.03 -10.77 -8.89
C MET A 160 -12.48 -11.94 -9.79
N TYR A 161 -13.77 -12.04 -10.04
CA TYR A 161 -14.35 -13.18 -10.80
C TYR A 161 -14.75 -12.81 -12.22
N GLY A 162 -14.98 -11.54 -12.54
CA GLY A 162 -15.47 -11.10 -13.85
C GLY A 162 -16.91 -11.50 -14.12
N THR A 163 -17.74 -11.66 -13.08
CA THR A 163 -19.18 -11.97 -13.20
C THR A 163 -20.04 -10.71 -13.17
N ALA A 164 -19.52 -9.59 -12.68
CA ALA A 164 -20.18 -8.29 -12.76
C ALA A 164 -20.28 -7.84 -14.23
N ASP A 165 -21.45 -7.35 -14.61
CA ASP A 165 -21.76 -6.91 -15.98
C ASP A 165 -21.79 -5.39 -16.15
N GLU A 166 -21.98 -4.64 -15.05
CA GLU A 166 -21.96 -3.19 -15.02
C GLU A 166 -21.28 -2.66 -13.75
N ALA A 167 -20.72 -1.46 -13.86
CA ALA A 167 -20.28 -0.66 -12.71
C ALA A 167 -20.84 0.76 -12.80
N GLU A 168 -21.01 1.37 -11.64
CA GLU A 168 -21.34 2.78 -11.47
C GLU A 168 -20.26 3.45 -10.65
N ILE A 169 -19.85 4.67 -11.05
CA ILE A 169 -19.02 5.57 -10.27
C ILE A 169 -19.77 6.86 -9.99
N VAL A 170 -19.72 7.32 -8.75
CA VAL A 170 -20.25 8.62 -8.32
C VAL A 170 -19.10 9.42 -7.72
N LEU A 171 -18.79 10.57 -8.32
CA LEU A 171 -17.80 11.50 -7.80
C LEU A 171 -18.50 12.63 -7.03
N THR A 172 -18.06 12.86 -5.79
CA THR A 172 -18.62 13.91 -4.93
C THR A 172 -17.54 14.81 -4.36
N PHE A 173 -17.85 16.09 -4.20
CA PHE A 173 -17.00 17.07 -3.54
C PHE A 173 -17.86 17.97 -2.65
N ASN A 174 -17.46 18.12 -1.38
CA ASN A 174 -18.21 18.91 -0.39
C ASN A 174 -19.72 18.57 -0.34
N GLY A 175 -20.04 17.28 -0.40
CA GLY A 175 -21.42 16.75 -0.36
C GLY A 175 -22.24 16.98 -1.64
N LYS A 176 -21.64 17.52 -2.72
CA LYS A 176 -22.30 17.71 -4.01
C LYS A 176 -21.79 16.68 -5.02
N ILE A 177 -22.68 16.07 -5.77
CA ILE A 177 -22.34 15.20 -6.88
C ILE A 177 -21.73 16.05 -7.99
N LEU A 178 -20.47 15.74 -8.36
CA LEU A 178 -19.81 16.33 -9.53
C LEU A 178 -20.21 15.57 -10.80
N GLN A 179 -20.16 14.24 -10.73
CA GLN A 179 -20.50 13.36 -11.84
C GLN A 179 -20.98 12.00 -11.33
N LYS A 180 -21.85 11.38 -12.15
CA LYS A 180 -22.33 10.01 -11.97
C LYS A 180 -22.32 9.33 -13.31
N GLN A 181 -21.66 8.18 -13.40
CA GLN A 181 -21.53 7.42 -14.64
C GLN A 181 -21.72 5.94 -14.39
N ARG A 182 -22.55 5.29 -15.21
CA ARG A 182 -22.73 3.84 -15.27
C ARG A 182 -22.20 3.31 -16.60
N PHE A 183 -21.50 2.20 -16.57
CA PHE A 183 -20.85 1.62 -17.76
C PHE A 183 -20.77 0.10 -17.67
N GLY A 184 -20.79 -0.56 -18.85
CA GLY A 184 -20.69 -2.01 -18.95
C GLY A 184 -19.29 -2.53 -18.70
N LEU A 185 -19.21 -3.70 -18.06
CA LEU A 185 -17.98 -4.43 -17.78
C LEU A 185 -17.83 -5.59 -18.77
N SER A 186 -17.53 -5.28 -20.06
CA SER A 186 -17.32 -6.29 -21.09
C SER A 186 -16.00 -7.07 -20.93
N GLN A 187 -15.13 -6.64 -20.03
CA GLN A 187 -13.81 -7.21 -19.73
C GLN A 187 -13.57 -7.20 -18.22
N LYS A 188 -12.68 -8.07 -17.72
CA LYS A 188 -12.29 -8.08 -16.31
C LYS A 188 -11.65 -6.77 -15.81
N ARG A 189 -11.10 -5.96 -16.72
CA ARG A 189 -10.36 -4.72 -16.44
C ARG A 189 -10.85 -3.58 -17.33
N PRO A 190 -12.11 -3.16 -17.18
CA PRO A 190 -12.65 -2.05 -17.96
C PRO A 190 -11.96 -0.74 -17.58
N ARG A 191 -11.67 0.06 -18.59
CA ARG A 191 -11.19 1.44 -18.45
C ARG A 191 -12.33 2.41 -18.71
N PHE A 192 -12.35 3.48 -17.96
CA PHE A 192 -13.37 4.53 -18.10
C PHE A 192 -12.73 5.90 -17.95
N THR A 193 -13.45 6.93 -18.40
CA THR A 193 -13.07 8.32 -18.20
C THR A 193 -14.30 9.08 -17.72
N VAL A 194 -14.16 9.82 -16.61
CA VAL A 194 -15.20 10.70 -16.07
C VAL A 194 -14.80 12.14 -16.39
N ASP A 195 -15.63 12.83 -17.16
CA ASP A 195 -15.42 14.23 -17.54
C ASP A 195 -15.79 15.15 -16.36
N LEU A 196 -14.89 16.07 -16.02
CA LEU A 196 -15.06 17.10 -15.00
C LEU A 196 -15.05 18.52 -15.62
N ALA A 197 -15.18 18.65 -16.94
CA ALA A 197 -15.13 19.92 -17.65
C ALA A 197 -16.46 20.73 -17.56
N ASP A 198 -17.45 20.25 -16.79
CA ASP A 198 -18.72 20.96 -16.61
C ASP A 198 -18.47 22.36 -16.00
N LYS A 199 -19.07 23.37 -16.63
CA LYS A 199 -18.98 24.78 -16.20
C LYS A 199 -19.76 25.07 -14.90
N ALA A 200 -20.53 24.09 -14.39
CA ALA A 200 -21.32 24.25 -13.18
C ALA A 200 -20.46 24.35 -11.90
N PHE A 201 -19.18 23.97 -11.97
CA PHE A 201 -18.26 24.09 -10.85
C PHE A 201 -16.88 24.62 -11.27
N ASP A 202 -16.18 25.24 -10.32
CA ASP A 202 -14.80 25.71 -10.52
C ASP A 202 -13.82 24.54 -10.43
N PHE A 203 -13.30 24.08 -11.58
CA PHE A 203 -12.31 22.99 -11.63
C PHE A 203 -11.03 23.32 -10.86
N ASN A 204 -10.58 24.57 -10.84
CA ASN A 204 -9.38 24.94 -10.08
C ASN A 204 -9.59 24.83 -8.57
N GLY A 205 -10.82 25.02 -8.11
CA GLY A 205 -11.22 24.79 -6.73
C GLY A 205 -11.23 23.30 -6.30
N LEU A 206 -11.11 22.36 -7.26
CA LEU A 206 -10.98 20.92 -6.97
C LEU A 206 -9.52 20.48 -6.80
N LEU A 207 -8.54 21.32 -7.20
CA LEU A 207 -7.14 20.92 -7.20
C LEU A 207 -6.63 20.65 -5.77
N TRP A 208 -5.95 19.52 -5.64
CA TRP A 208 -5.25 19.15 -4.39
C TRP A 208 -3.85 19.74 -4.38
N SER A 209 -3.46 20.33 -3.25
CA SER A 209 -2.09 20.74 -2.95
C SER A 209 -1.85 20.70 -1.44
N PRO A 210 -0.59 20.82 -0.96
CA PRO A 210 -0.29 20.94 0.47
C PRO A 210 -1.02 22.06 1.20
N GLU A 211 -1.31 23.15 0.50
CA GLU A 211 -2.01 24.32 1.03
C GLU A 211 -3.54 24.18 0.96
N ASN A 212 -4.03 23.42 -0.03
CA ASN A 212 -5.45 23.19 -0.27
C ASN A 212 -5.68 21.68 -0.53
N PRO A 213 -5.76 20.84 0.51
CA PRO A 213 -5.86 19.38 0.36
C PRO A 213 -7.29 18.93 0.00
N ASN A 214 -7.79 19.42 -1.13
CA ASN A 214 -9.12 19.10 -1.63
C ASN A 214 -9.19 17.65 -2.11
N LEU A 215 -10.13 16.88 -1.57
CA LEU A 215 -10.33 15.48 -1.92
C LEU A 215 -11.73 15.27 -2.49
N ILE A 216 -11.79 14.64 -3.64
CA ILE A 216 -13.02 14.14 -4.26
C ILE A 216 -13.25 12.72 -3.75
N TYR A 217 -14.45 12.41 -3.29
CA TYR A 217 -14.86 11.07 -2.94
C TYR A 217 -15.40 10.34 -4.16
N ALA A 218 -15.10 9.07 -4.27
CA ALA A 218 -15.54 8.19 -5.35
C ALA A 218 -16.20 6.94 -4.75
N ASP A 219 -17.49 6.79 -5.04
CA ASP A 219 -18.26 5.60 -4.70
C ASP A 219 -18.38 4.73 -5.94
N PHE A 220 -17.97 3.46 -5.82
CA PHE A 220 -18.19 2.43 -6.84
C PHE A 220 -19.29 1.49 -6.41
N ILE A 221 -20.11 1.07 -7.36
CA ILE A 221 -21.08 -0.01 -7.17
C ILE A 221 -20.94 -0.98 -8.35
N LEU A 222 -20.74 -2.27 -8.07
CA LEU A 222 -20.79 -3.34 -9.06
C LEU A 222 -22.18 -3.95 -9.13
N TYR A 223 -22.56 -4.36 -10.33
CA TYR A 223 -23.85 -4.99 -10.59
C TYR A 223 -23.68 -6.32 -11.33
N VAL A 224 -24.53 -7.28 -10.97
CA VAL A 224 -24.75 -8.55 -11.70
C VAL A 224 -26.23 -8.62 -12.05
N ASN A 225 -26.55 -8.66 -13.34
CA ASN A 225 -27.94 -8.68 -13.83
C ASN A 225 -28.80 -7.53 -13.23
N GLY A 226 -28.23 -6.32 -13.14
CA GLY A 226 -28.88 -5.13 -12.61
C GLY A 226 -29.04 -5.08 -11.08
N LYS A 227 -28.52 -6.07 -10.34
CA LYS A 227 -28.54 -6.08 -8.86
C LYS A 227 -27.15 -5.73 -8.31
N PRO A 228 -27.04 -4.84 -7.31
CA PRO A 228 -25.77 -4.56 -6.64
C PRO A 228 -25.17 -5.84 -6.05
N CYS A 229 -23.88 -6.08 -6.25
CA CYS A 229 -23.15 -7.22 -5.70
C CYS A 229 -21.96 -6.82 -4.83
N ASP A 230 -21.41 -5.63 -5.06
CA ASP A 230 -20.32 -5.06 -4.25
C ASP A 230 -20.35 -3.53 -4.32
N SER A 231 -19.70 -2.89 -3.34
CA SER A 231 -19.47 -1.45 -3.33
C SER A 231 -18.14 -1.11 -2.67
N ALA A 232 -17.45 -0.12 -3.20
CA ALA A 232 -16.23 0.42 -2.62
C ALA A 232 -16.32 1.94 -2.53
N HIS A 233 -15.78 2.47 -1.44
CA HIS A 233 -15.65 3.91 -1.21
C HIS A 233 -14.16 4.28 -1.16
N THR A 234 -13.79 5.27 -1.95
CA THR A 234 -12.42 5.79 -1.99
C THR A 234 -12.41 7.29 -2.22
N ARG A 235 -11.23 7.86 -2.35
CA ARG A 235 -11.06 9.27 -2.62
C ARG A 235 -9.84 9.51 -3.50
N LEU A 236 -9.77 10.67 -4.14
CA LEU A 236 -8.61 11.14 -4.90
C LEU A 236 -8.49 12.65 -4.82
N GLY A 237 -7.27 13.16 -4.87
CA GLY A 237 -7.01 14.57 -5.12
C GLY A 237 -6.74 14.80 -6.60
N ILE A 238 -7.37 15.82 -7.16
CA ILE A 238 -7.10 16.25 -8.53
C ILE A 238 -5.79 17.03 -8.53
N ARG A 239 -4.72 16.42 -9.04
CA ARG A 239 -3.40 17.06 -9.13
C ARG A 239 -2.60 16.56 -10.31
N LYS A 240 -1.58 17.34 -10.72
CA LYS A 240 -0.57 16.96 -11.71
C LYS A 240 0.82 17.22 -11.14
N ILE A 241 1.67 16.20 -11.09
CA ILE A 241 3.10 16.35 -10.77
C ILE A 241 3.91 16.10 -12.04
N HIS A 242 4.87 16.98 -12.35
CA HIS A 242 5.73 16.82 -13.54
C HIS A 242 7.01 17.62 -13.38
N ILE A 243 7.95 17.35 -14.26
CA ILE A 243 9.14 18.19 -14.47
C ILE A 243 8.88 19.01 -15.72
N ASP A 244 9.06 20.34 -15.63
CA ASP A 244 8.90 21.26 -16.74
C ASP A 244 10.11 21.22 -17.71
N GLU A 245 10.05 22.01 -18.76
CA GLU A 245 11.11 22.13 -19.76
C GLU A 245 12.46 22.65 -19.23
N ASN A 246 12.44 23.31 -18.06
CA ASN A 246 13.63 23.83 -17.38
C ASN A 246 14.19 22.85 -16.34
N GLY A 247 13.63 21.64 -16.23
CA GLY A 247 14.02 20.65 -15.23
C GLY A 247 13.44 20.92 -13.83
N THR A 248 12.42 21.78 -13.71
CA THR A 248 11.82 22.18 -12.44
C THR A 248 10.64 21.26 -12.09
N ILE A 249 10.60 20.81 -10.84
CA ILE A 249 9.46 20.02 -10.34
C ILE A 249 8.26 20.97 -10.10
N CYS A 250 7.16 20.65 -10.74
CA CYS A 250 5.92 21.41 -10.67
C CYS A 250 4.75 20.58 -10.16
N LEU A 251 3.94 21.18 -9.27
CA LEU A 251 2.62 20.69 -8.86
C LEU A 251 1.53 21.61 -9.43
N ASN A 252 0.57 21.07 -10.17
CA ASN A 252 -0.50 21.85 -10.80
C ASN A 252 0.02 23.01 -11.66
N ASN A 253 1.09 22.76 -12.42
CA ASN A 253 1.80 23.72 -13.26
C ASN A 253 2.44 24.92 -12.50
N LYS A 254 2.66 24.77 -11.19
CA LYS A 254 3.37 25.77 -10.36
C LYS A 254 4.62 25.13 -9.76
N LEU A 255 5.70 25.91 -9.65
CA LEU A 255 6.93 25.49 -8.97
C LEU A 255 6.60 24.86 -7.60
N LEU A 256 7.09 23.67 -7.37
CA LEU A 256 7.00 22.98 -6.08
C LEU A 256 8.37 22.97 -5.39
N TYR A 257 8.50 23.71 -4.31
CA TYR A 257 9.66 23.59 -3.42
C TYR A 257 9.38 22.53 -2.35
N GLN A 258 10.09 21.42 -2.41
CA GLN A 258 9.94 20.29 -1.50
C GLN A 258 10.80 20.50 -0.24
N ARG A 259 10.16 20.61 0.91
CA ARG A 259 10.78 20.60 2.23
C ARG A 259 10.38 19.32 2.93
N LEU A 260 11.12 18.24 2.63
CA LEU A 260 10.80 16.90 3.12
C LEU A 260 11.68 16.51 4.29
N ILE A 261 11.11 15.79 5.24
CA ILE A 261 11.86 15.03 6.24
C ILE A 261 12.14 13.60 5.71
N LEU A 262 13.22 12.98 6.21
CA LEU A 262 13.43 11.54 6.12
C LEU A 262 12.71 10.89 7.29
N ASP A 263 11.72 10.04 7.01
CA ASP A 263 10.90 9.38 8.01
C ASP A 263 11.05 7.86 7.90
N GLN A 264 11.65 7.24 8.91
CA GLN A 264 11.91 5.80 8.95
C GLN A 264 10.77 5.00 9.58
N GLY A 265 9.88 5.63 10.36
CA GLY A 265 8.66 5.02 10.90
C GLY A 265 8.91 3.86 11.85
N TYR A 266 9.84 4.01 12.79
CA TYR A 266 10.09 3.06 13.88
C TYR A 266 9.68 3.66 15.22
N TRP A 267 9.11 2.82 16.07
CA TRP A 267 8.55 3.19 17.37
C TRP A 267 9.19 2.35 18.47
N GLU A 268 9.52 2.96 19.59
CA GLU A 268 10.20 2.27 20.70
C GLU A 268 9.40 1.06 21.22
N GLU A 269 8.08 1.22 21.35
CA GLU A 269 7.22 0.20 21.96
C GLU A 269 6.69 -0.83 20.95
N SER A 270 6.73 -0.55 19.65
CA SER A 270 6.03 -1.34 18.63
C SER A 270 6.82 -1.62 17.35
N GLY A 271 8.05 -1.15 17.23
CA GLY A 271 8.91 -1.39 16.07
C GLY A 271 8.39 -0.76 14.79
N LEU A 272 8.21 -1.55 13.75
CA LEU A 272 7.65 -1.09 12.46
C LEU A 272 6.18 -0.69 12.55
N THR A 273 5.41 -1.27 13.46
CA THR A 273 3.98 -1.03 13.59
C THR A 273 3.74 0.31 14.30
N PRO A 274 3.00 1.26 13.71
CA PRO A 274 2.63 2.46 14.44
C PRO A 274 1.75 2.10 15.66
N PRO A 275 1.90 2.79 16.80
CA PRO A 275 1.10 2.51 17.99
C PRO A 275 -0.40 2.70 17.78
N SER A 276 -0.78 3.62 16.93
CA SER A 276 -2.15 3.86 16.47
C SER A 276 -2.16 4.69 15.17
N ALA A 277 -3.32 4.76 14.51
CA ALA A 277 -3.53 5.63 13.37
C ALA A 277 -3.32 7.12 13.73
N GLU A 278 -3.75 7.53 14.93
CA GLU A 278 -3.59 8.89 15.46
C GLU A 278 -2.11 9.26 15.65
N ALA A 279 -1.25 8.29 15.99
CA ALA A 279 0.18 8.53 16.10
C ALA A 279 0.79 8.94 14.75
N LEU A 280 0.42 8.28 13.66
CA LEU A 280 0.80 8.67 12.30
C LEU A 280 0.30 10.07 11.92
N LYS A 281 -0.95 10.38 12.27
CA LYS A 281 -1.50 11.73 12.07
C LYS A 281 -0.69 12.77 12.82
N LYS A 282 -0.34 12.48 14.07
CA LYS A 282 0.42 13.37 14.94
C LYS A 282 1.82 13.66 14.40
N ASP A 283 2.50 12.65 13.83
CA ASP A 283 3.81 12.84 13.21
C ASP A 283 3.74 13.81 12.01
N ILE A 284 2.71 13.67 11.17
CA ILE A 284 2.48 14.58 10.05
C ILE A 284 2.21 15.99 10.55
N GLU A 285 1.35 16.16 11.57
CA GLU A 285 1.05 17.46 12.17
C GLU A 285 2.30 18.14 12.74
N LEU A 286 3.15 17.38 13.44
CA LEU A 286 4.41 17.88 14.00
C LEU A 286 5.39 18.32 12.91
N ALA A 287 5.55 17.50 11.85
CA ALA A 287 6.38 17.82 10.70
C ALA A 287 5.90 19.12 10.02
N LYS A 288 4.59 19.25 9.80
CA LYS A 288 3.99 20.47 9.22
C LYS A 288 4.19 21.68 10.13
N ALA A 289 4.05 21.53 11.44
CA ALA A 289 4.28 22.62 12.42
C ALA A 289 5.74 23.12 12.40
N MET A 290 6.70 22.26 12.05
CA MET A 290 8.11 22.62 11.83
C MET A 290 8.39 23.22 10.45
N GLY A 291 7.38 23.34 9.58
CA GLY A 291 7.50 23.95 8.25
C GLY A 291 7.80 22.98 7.11
N PHE A 292 7.81 21.67 7.37
CA PHE A 292 7.92 20.68 6.31
C PHE A 292 6.59 20.52 5.56
N ASN A 293 6.65 20.21 4.26
CA ASN A 293 5.46 19.96 3.43
C ASN A 293 5.38 18.50 2.94
N GLY A 294 6.24 17.63 3.45
CA GLY A 294 6.22 16.21 3.10
C GLY A 294 7.30 15.39 3.78
N ALA A 295 7.30 14.09 3.49
CA ALA A 295 8.28 13.12 3.95
C ALA A 295 8.69 12.16 2.83
N ARG A 296 9.93 11.73 2.83
CA ARG A 296 10.37 10.50 2.19
C ARG A 296 10.23 9.39 3.21
N LYS A 297 9.27 8.49 3.00
CA LYS A 297 9.08 7.31 3.84
C LYS A 297 10.17 6.31 3.50
N HIS A 298 11.13 6.17 4.40
CA HIS A 298 12.43 5.58 4.12
C HIS A 298 12.49 4.11 4.50
N GLN A 299 12.86 3.25 3.52
CA GLN A 299 13.07 1.81 3.72
C GLN A 299 11.85 1.06 4.26
N LYS A 300 10.65 1.58 3.96
CA LYS A 300 9.39 1.05 4.46
C LYS A 300 8.23 1.47 3.58
N PHE A 301 7.34 0.53 3.25
CA PHE A 301 6.00 0.87 2.82
C PHE A 301 5.10 0.96 4.06
N GLU A 302 4.58 2.15 4.32
CA GLU A 302 3.93 2.46 5.59
C GLU A 302 2.47 1.96 5.63
N ASP A 303 1.91 1.92 6.83
CA ASP A 303 0.49 1.66 7.06
C ASP A 303 -0.38 2.61 6.22
N PRO A 304 -1.47 2.14 5.60
CA PRO A 304 -2.37 2.96 4.78
C PRO A 304 -2.87 4.24 5.46
N TYR A 305 -3.01 4.26 6.78
CA TYR A 305 -3.40 5.45 7.53
C TYR A 305 -2.41 6.60 7.42
N PHE A 306 -1.12 6.32 7.20
CA PHE A 306 -0.14 7.37 6.93
C PHE A 306 -0.49 8.15 5.67
N TYR A 307 -0.72 7.44 4.56
CA TYR A 307 -1.10 8.06 3.28
C TYR A 307 -2.49 8.70 3.37
N TYR A 308 -3.41 8.08 4.12
CA TYR A 308 -4.73 8.65 4.38
C TYR A 308 -4.62 10.04 5.03
N TYR A 309 -3.88 10.17 6.12
CA TYR A 309 -3.70 11.46 6.77
C TYR A 309 -2.81 12.42 5.99
N ALA A 310 -1.83 11.93 5.24
CA ALA A 310 -1.02 12.77 4.35
C ALA A 310 -1.89 13.46 3.28
N GLU A 311 -2.88 12.75 2.73
CA GLU A 311 -3.84 13.33 1.79
C GLU A 311 -4.75 14.37 2.44
N GLU A 312 -5.30 14.07 3.63
CA GLU A 312 -6.19 15.00 4.34
C GLU A 312 -5.50 16.26 4.82
N LEU A 313 -4.28 16.11 5.29
CA LEU A 313 -3.50 17.20 5.85
C LEU A 313 -2.67 17.97 4.81
N GLY A 314 -2.67 17.53 3.55
CA GLY A 314 -1.84 18.15 2.51
C GLY A 314 -0.34 17.95 2.80
N PHE A 315 0.10 16.71 2.86
CA PHE A 315 1.49 16.34 3.13
C PHE A 315 2.01 15.44 2.00
N LEU A 316 3.06 15.89 1.32
CA LEU A 316 3.65 15.16 0.19
C LEU A 316 4.38 13.91 0.69
N THR A 317 4.32 12.82 -0.07
CA THR A 317 5.03 11.59 0.27
C THR A 317 5.88 11.10 -0.88
N TRP A 318 7.04 10.54 -0.56
CA TRP A 318 7.81 9.68 -1.44
C TRP A 318 7.70 8.25 -0.93
N CYS A 319 7.28 7.34 -1.79
CA CYS A 319 7.15 5.93 -1.49
C CYS A 319 8.42 5.19 -1.89
N GLU A 320 9.05 4.54 -0.94
CA GLU A 320 10.31 3.84 -1.13
C GLU A 320 10.16 2.33 -0.94
N MET A 321 10.85 1.57 -1.79
CA MET A 321 10.98 0.13 -1.65
C MET A 321 11.94 -0.20 -0.50
N PRO A 322 11.57 -1.04 0.46
CA PRO A 322 12.52 -1.60 1.42
C PRO A 322 13.61 -2.40 0.70
N SER A 323 14.87 -2.08 0.97
CA SER A 323 15.99 -2.72 0.29
C SER A 323 16.27 -4.13 0.83
N ALA A 324 16.78 -5.00 -0.03
CA ALA A 324 17.58 -6.15 0.36
C ALA A 324 19.06 -5.74 0.54
N LEU A 325 19.94 -6.68 0.93
CA LEU A 325 21.33 -6.38 1.25
C LEU A 325 22.35 -7.14 0.39
N THR A 326 21.91 -8.16 -0.35
CA THR A 326 22.80 -9.06 -1.12
C THR A 326 22.28 -9.21 -2.54
N PHE A 327 23.07 -8.75 -3.55
CA PHE A 327 22.72 -8.87 -4.95
C PHE A 327 22.84 -10.32 -5.45
N CYS A 328 21.69 -10.90 -5.82
CA CYS A 328 21.57 -12.24 -6.39
C CYS A 328 20.23 -12.40 -7.11
N GLU A 329 20.01 -13.55 -7.74
CA GLU A 329 18.76 -13.84 -8.46
C GLU A 329 17.53 -13.81 -7.52
N GLU A 330 17.69 -14.24 -6.26
CA GLU A 330 16.63 -14.22 -5.25
C GLU A 330 16.22 -12.78 -4.90
N GLU A 331 17.18 -11.87 -4.72
CA GLU A 331 16.90 -10.46 -4.50
C GLU A 331 16.15 -9.85 -5.67
N ILE A 332 16.63 -10.07 -6.90
CA ILE A 332 15.99 -9.56 -8.12
C ILE A 332 14.52 -10.00 -8.18
N ALA A 333 14.26 -11.28 -7.92
CA ALA A 333 12.91 -11.83 -7.92
C ALA A 333 12.05 -11.27 -6.78
N ALA A 334 12.59 -11.19 -5.56
CA ALA A 334 11.88 -10.72 -4.37
C ALA A 334 11.51 -9.23 -4.48
N ILE A 335 12.50 -8.37 -4.77
CA ILE A 335 12.29 -6.93 -4.95
C ILE A 335 11.30 -6.65 -6.09
N THR A 336 11.46 -7.32 -7.24
CA THR A 336 10.57 -7.07 -8.40
C THR A 336 9.13 -7.42 -8.09
N ARG A 337 8.88 -8.59 -7.46
CA ARG A 337 7.53 -9.03 -7.09
C ARG A 337 6.89 -8.09 -6.08
N GLU A 338 7.55 -7.85 -4.96
CA GLU A 338 6.98 -7.06 -3.87
C GLU A 338 6.80 -5.59 -4.27
N TRP A 339 7.72 -5.04 -5.08
CA TRP A 339 7.57 -3.69 -5.63
C TRP A 339 6.35 -3.55 -6.54
N GLN A 340 6.03 -4.56 -7.37
CA GLN A 340 4.81 -4.56 -8.17
C GLN A 340 3.54 -4.55 -7.30
N GLU A 341 3.53 -5.33 -6.22
CA GLU A 341 2.42 -5.38 -5.26
C GLU A 341 2.24 -4.03 -4.57
N ILE A 342 3.32 -3.43 -4.04
CA ILE A 342 3.31 -2.09 -3.44
C ILE A 342 2.81 -1.04 -4.45
N LEU A 343 3.32 -1.03 -5.67
CA LEU A 343 2.91 -0.08 -6.72
C LEU A 343 1.43 -0.23 -7.07
N SER A 344 0.87 -1.43 -6.99
CA SER A 344 -0.55 -1.69 -7.29
C SER A 344 -1.49 -0.92 -6.36
N VAL A 345 -1.05 -0.63 -5.14
CA VAL A 345 -1.77 0.16 -4.13
C VAL A 345 -1.32 1.62 -4.15
N ALA A 346 0.00 1.85 -4.10
CA ALA A 346 0.60 3.19 -3.96
C ALA A 346 0.27 4.14 -5.11
N LYS A 347 -0.06 3.61 -6.30
CA LYS A 347 -0.49 4.41 -7.46
C LYS A 347 -1.74 5.24 -7.19
N ASN A 348 -2.60 4.83 -6.26
CA ASN A 348 -3.83 5.52 -5.90
C ASN A 348 -3.64 6.61 -4.83
N PHE A 349 -2.50 6.65 -4.13
CA PHE A 349 -2.28 7.68 -3.12
C PHE A 349 -1.97 9.03 -3.76
N THR A 350 -2.85 10.00 -3.54
CA THR A 350 -2.70 11.38 -4.02
C THR A 350 -1.47 12.06 -3.46
N SER A 351 -1.18 11.85 -2.17
CA SER A 351 -0.02 12.42 -1.48
C SER A 351 1.32 11.93 -2.06
N ASN A 352 1.35 10.71 -2.61
CA ASN A 352 2.57 10.14 -3.19
C ASN A 352 2.90 10.82 -4.53
N ILE A 353 4.05 11.50 -4.59
CA ILE A 353 4.51 12.23 -5.77
C ILE A 353 5.77 11.64 -6.41
N CYS A 354 6.48 10.77 -5.69
CA CYS A 354 7.72 10.15 -6.17
C CYS A 354 7.87 8.73 -5.63
N TYR A 355 8.45 7.87 -6.45
CA TYR A 355 8.86 6.52 -6.09
C TYR A 355 10.36 6.39 -6.00
N VAL A 356 10.83 5.56 -5.06
CA VAL A 356 12.25 5.28 -4.84
C VAL A 356 12.46 3.76 -4.79
N PRO A 357 12.73 3.10 -5.92
CA PRO A 357 12.91 1.65 -5.94
C PRO A 357 14.21 1.17 -5.28
N LEU A 358 15.27 1.99 -5.25
CA LEU A 358 16.53 1.69 -4.55
C LEU A 358 16.99 2.88 -3.72
N ASN A 359 17.59 2.61 -2.56
CA ASN A 359 18.22 3.59 -1.70
C ASN A 359 19.69 3.28 -1.50
N GLU A 360 20.56 4.29 -1.74
CA GLU A 360 22.00 4.25 -1.45
C GLU A 360 22.70 2.98 -1.97
N SER A 361 22.22 2.45 -3.09
CA SER A 361 22.73 1.21 -3.70
C SER A 361 22.71 -0.01 -2.74
N TRP A 362 21.82 -0.02 -1.73
CA TRP A 362 21.66 -1.21 -0.90
C TRP A 362 21.16 -2.38 -1.74
N GLY A 363 21.78 -3.57 -1.52
CA GLY A 363 21.61 -4.71 -2.39
C GLY A 363 22.40 -4.64 -3.70
N THR A 364 22.74 -3.44 -4.20
CA THR A 364 23.41 -3.21 -5.48
C THR A 364 24.72 -2.43 -5.30
N ARG A 365 25.56 -2.84 -4.35
CA ARG A 365 26.76 -2.09 -3.92
C ARG A 365 27.83 -1.85 -5.01
N ALA A 366 27.83 -2.66 -6.05
CA ALA A 366 28.74 -2.51 -7.19
C ALA A 366 28.11 -1.80 -8.40
N ILE A 367 27.00 -1.06 -8.19
CA ILE A 367 26.23 -0.43 -9.29
C ILE A 367 27.10 0.49 -10.19
N GLY A 368 28.13 1.13 -9.64
CA GLY A 368 29.04 1.98 -10.40
C GLY A 368 29.85 1.22 -11.45
N THR A 369 30.06 -0.09 -11.30
CA THR A 369 30.92 -0.91 -12.16
C THR A 369 30.28 -2.18 -12.69
N ASP A 370 29.24 -2.69 -12.03
CA ASP A 370 28.56 -3.93 -12.40
C ASP A 370 27.35 -3.65 -13.29
N LYS A 371 27.44 -4.11 -14.54
CA LYS A 371 26.41 -3.94 -15.55
C LYS A 371 25.07 -4.60 -15.15
N ALA A 372 25.09 -5.74 -14.48
CA ALA A 372 23.87 -6.42 -14.05
C ALA A 372 23.09 -5.59 -13.00
N GLN A 373 23.81 -4.98 -12.05
CA GLN A 373 23.21 -4.09 -11.05
C GLN A 373 22.65 -2.80 -11.67
N GLN A 374 23.37 -2.23 -12.65
CA GLN A 374 22.88 -1.08 -13.43
C GLN A 374 21.59 -1.42 -14.20
N ASP A 375 21.55 -2.58 -14.84
CA ASP A 375 20.38 -3.02 -15.60
C ASP A 375 19.21 -3.35 -14.67
N PHE A 376 19.46 -3.87 -13.48
CA PHE A 376 18.43 -4.07 -12.46
C PHE A 376 17.83 -2.74 -12.02
N ALA A 377 18.62 -1.74 -11.69
CA ALA A 377 18.13 -0.41 -11.34
C ALA A 377 17.29 0.22 -12.46
N ARG A 378 17.74 0.10 -13.73
CA ARG A 378 16.96 0.55 -14.89
C ARG A 378 15.66 -0.21 -15.06
N SER A 379 15.68 -1.53 -14.84
CA SER A 379 14.46 -2.35 -14.93
C SER A 379 13.41 -1.93 -13.91
N LEU A 380 13.82 -1.65 -12.69
CA LEU A 380 12.92 -1.14 -11.64
C LEU A 380 12.36 0.24 -11.98
N TYR A 381 13.17 1.13 -12.55
CA TYR A 381 12.69 2.43 -13.04
C TYR A 381 11.61 2.26 -14.11
N TYR A 382 11.86 1.45 -15.15
CA TYR A 382 10.89 1.26 -16.23
C TYR A 382 9.66 0.47 -15.79
N LEU A 383 9.81 -0.50 -14.88
CA LEU A 383 8.71 -1.19 -14.24
C LEU A 383 7.79 -0.20 -13.51
N THR A 384 8.36 0.67 -12.68
CA THR A 384 7.63 1.71 -11.95
C THR A 384 6.87 2.62 -12.92
N LYS A 385 7.56 3.12 -13.95
CA LYS A 385 6.95 3.98 -14.98
C LYS A 385 5.87 3.28 -15.81
N SER A 386 5.96 1.97 -16.00
CA SER A 386 4.96 1.22 -16.74
C SER A 386 3.65 1.03 -15.93
N ILE A 387 3.75 0.95 -14.60
CA ILE A 387 2.60 0.80 -13.70
C ILE A 387 2.00 2.18 -13.37
N ASP A 388 2.86 3.16 -13.05
CA ASP A 388 2.44 4.52 -12.75
C ASP A 388 3.36 5.54 -13.46
N GLY A 389 3.01 5.89 -14.69
CA GLY A 389 3.77 6.83 -15.51
C GLY A 389 3.64 8.29 -15.07
N GLU A 390 2.67 8.61 -14.22
CA GLU A 390 2.38 9.98 -13.79
C GLU A 390 3.42 10.50 -12.79
N LYS A 391 3.67 9.72 -11.72
CA LYS A 391 4.52 10.17 -10.63
C LYS A 391 6.01 10.13 -11.00
N LEU A 392 6.80 10.91 -10.28
CA LEU A 392 8.26 10.95 -10.44
C LEU A 392 8.89 9.64 -9.95
N VAL A 393 10.09 9.36 -10.44
CA VAL A 393 10.88 8.20 -9.98
C VAL A 393 12.33 8.64 -9.78
N SER A 394 12.84 8.44 -8.58
CA SER A 394 14.27 8.48 -8.25
C SER A 394 14.79 7.05 -8.21
N ALA A 395 15.46 6.59 -9.26
CA ALA A 395 15.80 5.18 -9.44
C ALA A 395 16.66 4.61 -8.30
N ASN A 396 17.59 5.43 -7.81
CA ASN A 396 18.46 5.12 -6.67
C ASN A 396 18.72 6.44 -5.93
N ALA A 397 18.14 6.61 -4.75
CA ALA A 397 18.19 7.87 -4.02
C ALA A 397 19.39 7.89 -3.06
N GLY A 398 20.26 8.88 -3.21
CA GLY A 398 21.44 9.09 -2.36
C GLY A 398 22.74 8.69 -3.04
N PHE A 399 23.42 7.70 -2.53
CA PHE A 399 24.79 7.33 -2.86
C PHE A 399 24.92 6.61 -4.21
N GLU A 400 25.92 6.96 -5.03
CA GLU A 400 26.27 6.39 -6.35
C GLU A 400 25.10 6.14 -7.33
N ASN A 401 25.11 6.89 -8.44
CA ASN A 401 24.16 6.74 -9.56
C ASN A 401 24.85 6.17 -10.79
#